data_0dada75e11dc7541046f90be5c3f22d0
#
_entry.id   0dada75e11dc7541046f90be5c3f22d0
#
_cell.length_a   1.000
_cell.length_b   1.000
_cell.length_c   1.000
_cell.angle_alpha   90.00
_cell.angle_beta   90.00
_cell.angle_gamma   90.00
#
_symmetry.space_group_name_H-M   'P 1'
#
loop_
_entity.id
_entity.type
_entity.pdbx_description
1 polymer ?
#
loop_
_entity_poly.entity_id
_entity_poly.type
_entity_poly.pdbx_seq_one_letter_code
_entity_poly.pdbx_strand_id
1 'polypeptide(L)'
;MGPIRARTVVAGVALAVVASLGWTTPAGAVDAAARCAALAGVDIPARVIGLPTTGGEVTDAALVAPSGSGTSAIGEHCEVTAALHPVDPAAPDIRLQVALPTTWNQKALMFGGGGYNGTIPALDGNVPFGPSDAPRPLGRGYATFASDSGHQAPAGFLPTASLYGEFLANDEALRNFSGDALKKTRDAAVFVIDRYYDREEPEQTYFAGGSTGGREALAVAQRWERDFDGVISVYPAFNAATLDLYFGHMTRQLAAPGAFPRPAQQVLLYNAVITACDGLDGLTDGVISNEPACDFDPAVLRCPEGQDAGDACLSDPQITAIRAVSSAVTFPYPLASGETGYPGFPFLSGADMSTPLLGLGTTAPADPMPKTAGYGMQFWDAWVEYAVTRDPGFDSLSLDPLAPGPWEDRISELTALQDVNDTDLRPFAGRGGKLLLLHGTADELVSHRATVEYYEGMVQTMGQRKVDAFARFYLVPGANHANLAAAFAAGWDSLTALDRWVTTGAAPADPVVRDTNPGATRTRPLCEYPAHPRYDGTGSPDDAASFDCGTG
;
A
#
# COMPACT_ATOMS: atom_id res chain seq x y z
N MET A 1 19.63 -62.85 -83.75
CA MET A 1 20.83 -62.13 -84.23
C MET A 1 20.55 -60.65 -84.05
N GLY A 2 21.14 -60.00 -83.12
CA GLY A 2 21.01 -58.57 -82.83
C GLY A 2 21.85 -58.21 -81.61
N PRO A 3 22.70 -57.23 -81.69
CA PRO A 3 23.79 -57.07 -80.72
C PRO A 3 23.38 -56.39 -79.39
N ILE A 4 24.02 -56.86 -78.37
CA ILE A 4 23.96 -56.36 -76.98
C ILE A 4 24.73 -55.04 -76.93
N ARG A 5 24.08 -53.97 -76.49
CA ARG A 5 24.74 -52.71 -76.13
C ARG A 5 25.06 -52.65 -74.65
N ALA A 6 26.31 -52.53 -74.27
CA ALA A 6 26.83 -52.29 -72.96
C ALA A 6 26.46 -50.85 -72.54
N ARG A 7 25.91 -50.70 -71.27
CA ARG A 7 25.73 -49.41 -70.58
C ARG A 7 26.81 -49.24 -69.54
N THR A 8 27.61 -48.22 -69.78
CA THR A 8 28.61 -47.72 -68.79
C THR A 8 27.92 -47.05 -67.61
N VAL A 9 28.18 -47.53 -66.37
CA VAL A 9 27.73 -46.90 -65.19
C VAL A 9 28.81 -45.91 -64.74
N VAL A 10 28.46 -44.62 -64.69
CA VAL A 10 29.29 -43.57 -64.12
C VAL A 10 28.88 -43.41 -62.62
N ALA A 11 29.78 -43.74 -61.73
CA ALA A 11 29.61 -43.50 -60.29
C ALA A 11 29.81 -42.01 -59.96
N GLY A 12 28.73 -41.34 -59.63
CA GLY A 12 28.79 -39.96 -59.13
C GLY A 12 29.09 -39.95 -57.60
N VAL A 13 30.21 -39.35 -57.24
CA VAL A 13 30.54 -39.07 -55.82
C VAL A 13 29.70 -37.86 -55.35
N ALA A 14 28.75 -38.10 -54.47
CA ALA A 14 28.00 -37.02 -53.81
C ALA A 14 28.84 -36.45 -52.65
N LEU A 15 29.34 -35.23 -52.76
CA LEU A 15 29.87 -34.45 -51.64
C LEU A 15 28.70 -34.02 -50.76
N ALA A 16 28.60 -34.57 -49.53
CA ALA A 16 27.71 -34.08 -48.50
C ALA A 16 28.31 -32.79 -47.89
N VAL A 17 27.74 -31.63 -48.23
CA VAL A 17 28.00 -30.37 -47.54
C VAL A 17 27.22 -30.41 -46.23
N VAL A 18 27.90 -30.62 -45.11
CA VAL A 18 27.34 -30.42 -43.76
C VAL A 18 27.22 -28.92 -43.53
N ALA A 19 26.01 -28.36 -43.75
CA ALA A 19 25.70 -27.00 -43.34
C ALA A 19 25.58 -27.02 -41.80
N SER A 20 26.56 -26.47 -41.08
CA SER A 20 26.48 -26.12 -39.70
C SER A 20 25.42 -25.02 -39.55
N LEU A 21 24.23 -25.37 -39.06
CA LEU A 21 23.24 -24.40 -38.57
C LEU A 21 23.84 -23.76 -37.32
N GLY A 22 24.55 -22.66 -37.55
CA GLY A 22 24.91 -21.74 -36.47
C GLY A 22 23.60 -21.16 -35.93
N TRP A 23 23.31 -21.45 -34.68
CA TRP A 23 22.28 -20.75 -33.94
C TRP A 23 22.72 -19.30 -33.80
N THR A 24 22.22 -18.42 -34.65
CA THR A 24 22.34 -16.98 -34.43
C THR A 24 21.36 -16.61 -33.32
N THR A 25 21.88 -16.33 -32.13
CA THR A 25 21.11 -15.61 -31.11
C THR A 25 20.56 -14.32 -31.76
N PRO A 26 19.29 -13.96 -31.55
CA PRO A 26 18.76 -12.71 -32.07
C PRO A 26 19.65 -11.55 -31.60
N ALA A 27 20.06 -10.68 -32.50
CA ALA A 27 20.99 -9.57 -32.20
C ALA A 27 20.51 -8.70 -31.01
N GLY A 28 19.19 -8.60 -30.78
CA GLY A 28 18.59 -7.89 -29.64
C GLY A 28 18.85 -8.53 -28.28
N ALA A 29 18.94 -9.86 -28.17
CA ALA A 29 19.17 -10.54 -26.90
C ALA A 29 20.63 -10.39 -26.41
N VAL A 30 21.58 -10.37 -27.34
CA VAL A 30 23.01 -10.13 -27.03
C VAL A 30 23.22 -8.69 -26.54
N ASP A 31 22.46 -7.75 -27.10
CA ASP A 31 22.51 -6.34 -26.74
C ASP A 31 21.91 -6.09 -25.34
N ALA A 32 20.78 -6.71 -25.00
CA ALA A 32 20.14 -6.58 -23.68
C ALA A 32 21.03 -7.10 -22.54
N ALA A 33 21.67 -8.26 -22.73
CA ALA A 33 22.60 -8.82 -21.74
C ALA A 33 23.83 -7.93 -21.53
N ALA A 34 24.39 -7.39 -22.62
CA ALA A 34 25.54 -6.49 -22.53
C ALA A 34 25.18 -5.15 -21.85
N ARG A 35 24.03 -4.57 -22.17
CA ARG A 35 23.53 -3.36 -21.52
C ARG A 35 23.28 -3.56 -20.03
N CYS A 36 22.66 -4.69 -19.65
CA CYS A 36 22.43 -5.04 -18.27
C CYS A 36 23.76 -5.16 -17.48
N ALA A 37 24.68 -5.95 -18.00
CA ALA A 37 26.00 -6.15 -17.37
C ALA A 37 26.81 -4.84 -17.24
N ALA A 38 26.62 -3.89 -18.15
CA ALA A 38 27.30 -2.60 -18.11
C ALA A 38 26.81 -1.66 -17.00
N LEU A 39 25.70 -1.98 -16.33
CA LEU A 39 25.19 -1.23 -15.18
C LEU A 39 25.92 -1.57 -13.88
N ALA A 40 26.45 -2.79 -13.73
CA ALA A 40 27.11 -3.23 -12.52
C ALA A 40 28.34 -2.35 -12.22
N GLY A 41 28.44 -1.85 -10.98
CA GLY A 41 29.52 -0.96 -10.53
C GLY A 41 29.42 0.48 -11.07
N VAL A 42 28.28 0.90 -11.62
CA VAL A 42 28.07 2.29 -12.06
C VAL A 42 27.85 3.18 -10.84
N ASP A 43 28.66 4.23 -10.71
CA ASP A 43 28.46 5.27 -9.69
C ASP A 43 27.20 6.07 -9.98
N ILE A 44 26.40 6.33 -8.94
CA ILE A 44 25.24 7.24 -8.94
C ILE A 44 25.68 8.55 -8.29
N PRO A 45 25.99 9.60 -9.07
CA PRO A 45 26.56 10.83 -8.51
C PRO A 45 25.53 11.57 -7.65
N ALA A 46 25.96 12.12 -6.51
CA ALA A 46 25.08 12.91 -5.62
C ALA A 46 24.33 14.03 -6.35
N ARG A 47 24.92 14.62 -7.41
CA ARG A 47 24.30 15.73 -8.18
C ARG A 47 23.06 15.34 -8.98
N VAL A 48 22.80 14.04 -9.23
CA VAL A 48 21.59 13.59 -9.93
C VAL A 48 20.44 13.34 -8.95
N ILE A 49 20.71 13.38 -7.67
CA ILE A 49 19.72 13.20 -6.60
C ILE A 49 19.31 14.58 -6.09
N GLY A 50 18.03 14.88 -6.11
CA GLY A 50 17.46 16.19 -5.75
C GLY A 50 17.46 16.50 -4.24
N LEU A 51 17.94 15.56 -3.39
CA LEU A 51 18.02 15.69 -1.95
C LEU A 51 19.43 15.32 -1.44
N PRO A 52 19.81 15.76 -0.23
CA PRO A 52 21.13 15.49 0.32
C PRO A 52 21.48 14.00 0.41
N THR A 53 22.63 13.61 -0.17
CA THR A 53 23.24 12.29 -0.15
C THR A 53 24.72 12.42 -0.49
N THR A 54 25.54 11.44 -0.18
CA THR A 54 26.93 11.40 -0.66
C THR A 54 27.06 10.70 -2.02
N GLY A 55 25.95 10.31 -2.64
CA GLY A 55 25.86 9.54 -3.88
C GLY A 55 25.54 8.08 -3.61
N GLY A 56 25.83 7.22 -4.55
CA GLY A 56 25.59 5.78 -4.42
C GLY A 56 26.19 5.00 -5.57
N GLU A 57 25.88 3.72 -5.64
CA GLU A 57 26.39 2.81 -6.67
C GLU A 57 25.37 1.72 -7.02
N VAL A 58 25.43 1.23 -8.25
CA VAL A 58 24.77 -0.01 -8.66
C VAL A 58 25.63 -1.18 -8.15
N THR A 59 25.11 -1.92 -7.18
CA THR A 59 25.85 -3.02 -6.54
C THR A 59 25.78 -4.32 -7.33
N ASP A 60 24.68 -4.53 -8.08
CA ASP A 60 24.50 -5.70 -8.95
C ASP A 60 23.55 -5.38 -10.12
N ALA A 61 23.76 -6.09 -11.25
CA ALA A 61 22.86 -6.02 -12.40
C ALA A 61 22.87 -7.37 -13.14
N ALA A 62 21.73 -8.03 -13.21
CA ALA A 62 21.58 -9.35 -13.81
C ALA A 62 20.40 -9.43 -14.78
N LEU A 63 20.58 -10.03 -15.95
CA LEU A 63 19.48 -10.31 -16.86
C LEU A 63 18.69 -11.52 -16.39
N VAL A 64 17.41 -11.33 -16.15
CA VAL A 64 16.47 -12.35 -15.66
C VAL A 64 15.66 -12.87 -16.85
N ALA A 65 15.65 -14.20 -17.01
CA ALA A 65 14.90 -14.86 -18.07
C ALA A 65 13.37 -14.75 -17.85
N PRO A 66 12.56 -14.82 -18.91
CA PRO A 66 11.11 -14.80 -18.80
C PRO A 66 10.58 -15.89 -17.85
N SER A 67 9.55 -15.58 -17.08
CA SER A 67 8.94 -16.48 -16.12
C SER A 67 7.41 -16.37 -16.11
N GLY A 68 6.73 -17.31 -15.45
CA GLY A 68 5.28 -17.33 -15.31
C GLY A 68 4.54 -17.66 -16.63
N SER A 69 3.21 -17.53 -16.61
CA SER A 69 2.34 -17.74 -17.78
C SER A 69 1.01 -17.01 -17.59
N GLY A 70 0.30 -16.72 -18.68
CA GLY A 70 -0.98 -15.99 -18.63
C GLY A 70 -0.79 -14.62 -17.98
N THR A 71 -1.62 -14.29 -17.00
CA THR A 71 -1.58 -13.01 -16.30
C THR A 71 -0.39 -12.85 -15.35
N SER A 72 0.26 -13.94 -14.98
CA SER A 72 1.49 -13.94 -14.17
C SER A 72 2.78 -13.94 -15.01
N ALA A 73 2.69 -13.86 -16.34
CA ALA A 73 3.85 -13.83 -17.23
C ALA A 73 4.66 -12.54 -17.01
N ILE A 74 5.95 -12.71 -16.75
CA ILE A 74 6.94 -11.63 -16.70
C ILE A 74 7.92 -11.86 -17.84
N GLY A 75 8.14 -10.84 -18.66
CA GLY A 75 9.11 -10.86 -19.75
C GLY A 75 10.57 -10.84 -19.26
N GLU A 76 11.49 -11.04 -20.18
CA GLU A 76 12.91 -10.83 -19.89
C GLU A 76 13.15 -9.39 -19.45
N HIS A 77 13.94 -9.21 -18.38
CA HIS A 77 14.26 -7.90 -17.82
C HIS A 77 15.65 -7.89 -17.16
N CYS A 78 16.23 -6.71 -17.04
CA CYS A 78 17.43 -6.51 -16.23
C CYS A 78 17.00 -6.16 -14.82
N GLU A 79 17.38 -6.96 -13.84
CA GLU A 79 17.21 -6.64 -12.42
C GLU A 79 18.48 -5.95 -11.91
N VAL A 80 18.31 -4.77 -11.34
CA VAL A 80 19.38 -3.91 -10.83
C VAL A 80 19.18 -3.69 -9.34
N THR A 81 20.23 -3.90 -8.56
CA THR A 81 20.29 -3.53 -7.15
C THR A 81 21.27 -2.37 -6.97
N ALA A 82 20.89 -1.37 -6.20
CA ALA A 82 21.73 -0.21 -5.93
C ALA A 82 21.62 0.24 -4.47
N ALA A 83 22.59 1.04 -4.02
CA ALA A 83 22.60 1.65 -2.72
C ALA A 83 22.88 3.16 -2.85
N LEU A 84 22.16 3.98 -2.08
CA LEU A 84 22.43 5.41 -1.90
C LEU A 84 22.94 5.64 -0.48
N HIS A 85 24.06 6.33 -0.39
CA HIS A 85 24.76 6.56 0.87
C HIS A 85 24.24 7.83 1.56
N PRO A 86 23.99 7.78 2.88
CA PRO A 86 23.51 8.92 3.64
C PRO A 86 24.59 10.00 3.78
N VAL A 87 24.18 11.17 4.26
CA VAL A 87 25.09 12.24 4.71
C VAL A 87 25.57 11.97 6.13
N ASP A 88 24.67 11.51 7.00
CA ASP A 88 25.02 11.03 8.34
C ASP A 88 25.63 9.62 8.25
N PRO A 89 26.93 9.45 8.59
CA PRO A 89 27.57 8.13 8.49
C PRO A 89 27.00 7.08 9.48
N ALA A 90 26.17 7.50 10.43
CA ALA A 90 25.46 6.60 11.34
C ALA A 90 24.10 6.13 10.79
N ALA A 91 23.58 6.79 9.75
CA ALA A 91 22.35 6.36 9.10
C ALA A 91 22.60 5.18 8.14
N PRO A 92 21.64 4.28 7.97
CA PRO A 92 21.73 3.22 6.97
C PRO A 92 21.64 3.76 5.54
N ASP A 93 22.20 3.00 4.57
CA ASP A 93 21.98 3.24 3.15
C ASP A 93 20.51 3.07 2.78
N ILE A 94 20.06 3.78 1.74
CA ILE A 94 18.82 3.43 1.03
C ILE A 94 19.18 2.34 0.03
N ARG A 95 18.66 1.13 0.22
CA ARG A 95 18.74 0.05 -0.77
C ARG A 95 17.55 0.10 -1.70
N LEU A 96 17.80 0.00 -2.99
CA LEU A 96 16.76 0.05 -3.99
C LEU A 96 16.97 -1.01 -5.06
N GLN A 97 15.88 -1.39 -5.71
CA GLN A 97 15.88 -2.27 -6.87
C GLN A 97 15.16 -1.61 -8.04
N VAL A 98 15.60 -1.92 -9.27
CA VAL A 98 14.98 -1.47 -10.51
C VAL A 98 14.89 -2.67 -11.46
N ALA A 99 13.70 -3.00 -11.96
CA ALA A 99 13.49 -4.01 -12.99
C ALA A 99 13.20 -3.32 -14.34
N LEU A 100 14.05 -3.60 -15.33
CA LEU A 100 14.10 -2.94 -16.63
C LEU A 100 13.69 -3.95 -17.73
N PRO A 101 12.43 -3.99 -18.17
CA PRO A 101 11.97 -4.94 -19.17
C PRO A 101 12.69 -4.74 -20.53
N THR A 102 13.10 -5.81 -21.20
CA THR A 102 13.69 -5.73 -22.53
C THR A 102 12.68 -5.26 -23.59
N THR A 103 11.39 -5.44 -23.32
CA THR A 103 10.28 -4.86 -24.09
C THR A 103 9.62 -3.76 -23.25
N TRP A 104 10.24 -2.59 -23.23
CA TRP A 104 9.78 -1.45 -22.43
C TRP A 104 8.66 -0.68 -23.12
N ASN A 105 7.63 -0.30 -22.34
CA ASN A 105 6.51 0.51 -22.83
C ASN A 105 6.71 2.03 -22.64
N GLN A 106 7.94 2.46 -22.32
CA GLN A 106 8.34 3.85 -22.02
C GLN A 106 7.71 4.43 -20.75
N LYS A 107 7.19 3.60 -19.87
CA LYS A 107 6.58 4.02 -18.60
C LYS A 107 7.32 3.41 -17.42
N ALA A 108 7.26 4.10 -16.28
CA ALA A 108 7.83 3.63 -15.04
C ALA A 108 6.78 3.63 -13.91
N LEU A 109 6.94 2.71 -12.96
CA LEU A 109 6.10 2.60 -11.77
C LEU A 109 6.96 2.40 -10.54
N MET A 110 6.83 3.30 -9.57
CA MET A 110 7.38 3.14 -8.23
C MET A 110 6.36 2.46 -7.32
N PHE A 111 6.79 1.42 -6.60
CA PHE A 111 5.98 0.81 -5.55
C PHE A 111 6.31 1.43 -4.19
N GLY A 112 5.27 1.74 -3.42
CA GLY A 112 5.37 2.10 -2.01
C GLY A 112 5.46 0.88 -1.10
N GLY A 113 5.97 1.09 0.11
CA GLY A 113 6.16 0.04 1.10
C GLY A 113 4.95 -0.22 2.01
N GLY A 114 5.20 -0.71 3.23
CA GLY A 114 4.15 -1.00 4.22
C GLY A 114 4.70 -1.06 5.64
N GLY A 115 3.87 -0.75 6.63
CA GLY A 115 4.29 -0.62 8.02
C GLY A 115 5.42 0.39 8.17
N TYR A 116 6.44 0.06 8.93
CA TYR A 116 7.67 0.86 9.00
C TYR A 116 8.66 0.58 7.86
N ASN A 117 8.24 -0.10 6.78
CA ASN A 117 9.10 -0.45 5.64
C ASN A 117 10.30 -1.36 6.05
N GLY A 118 11.52 -1.04 5.64
CA GLY A 118 12.72 -1.82 5.98
C GLY A 118 12.96 -3.05 5.10
N THR A 119 12.12 -3.26 4.11
CA THR A 119 12.25 -4.25 3.03
C THR A 119 11.87 -3.63 1.70
N ILE A 120 12.44 -4.11 0.60
CA ILE A 120 12.09 -3.63 -0.74
C ILE A 120 10.83 -4.38 -1.22
N PRO A 121 9.76 -3.68 -1.63
CA PRO A 121 8.60 -4.29 -2.25
C PRO A 121 8.94 -5.10 -3.51
N ALA A 122 8.22 -6.19 -3.76
CA ALA A 122 8.44 -7.05 -4.92
C ALA A 122 8.14 -6.28 -6.23
N LEU A 123 9.14 -6.14 -7.10
CA LEU A 123 9.04 -5.38 -8.35
C LEU A 123 8.17 -6.06 -9.41
N ASP A 124 7.97 -7.37 -9.29
CA ASP A 124 7.06 -8.17 -10.10
C ASP A 124 5.66 -8.29 -9.47
N GLY A 125 5.40 -7.53 -8.40
CA GLY A 125 4.12 -7.46 -7.70
C GLY A 125 3.01 -6.76 -8.49
N ASN A 126 1.81 -6.72 -7.91
CA ASN A 126 0.69 -5.93 -8.42
C ASN A 126 0.55 -4.63 -7.62
N VAL A 127 -0.19 -3.66 -8.16
CA VAL A 127 -0.62 -2.50 -7.37
C VAL A 127 -1.60 -2.95 -6.25
N PRO A 128 -1.68 -2.24 -5.12
CA PRO A 128 -2.66 -2.56 -4.07
C PRO A 128 -4.09 -2.58 -4.62
N PHE A 129 -4.91 -3.51 -4.16
CA PHE A 129 -6.24 -3.81 -4.71
C PHE A 129 -6.24 -4.09 -6.22
N GLY A 130 -5.08 -4.47 -6.79
CA GLY A 130 -4.99 -4.87 -8.19
C GLY A 130 -5.62 -6.23 -8.43
N PRO A 131 -6.18 -6.47 -9.62
CA PRO A 131 -6.87 -7.72 -9.94
C PRO A 131 -5.86 -8.86 -10.17
N SER A 132 -6.29 -10.08 -9.88
CA SER A 132 -5.48 -11.28 -10.16
C SER A 132 -5.58 -11.77 -11.61
N ASP A 133 -6.56 -11.27 -12.35
CA ASP A 133 -6.88 -11.66 -13.73
C ASP A 133 -6.33 -10.69 -14.81
N ALA A 134 -5.51 -9.72 -14.43
CA ALA A 134 -4.79 -8.84 -15.35
C ALA A 134 -3.26 -9.00 -15.18
N PRO A 135 -2.46 -8.77 -16.24
CA PRO A 135 -1.01 -8.80 -16.14
C PRO A 135 -0.48 -7.76 -15.16
N ARG A 136 0.56 -8.13 -14.42
CA ARG A 136 1.24 -7.23 -13.47
C ARG A 136 2.03 -6.12 -14.20
N PRO A 137 2.36 -5.01 -13.56
CA PRO A 137 3.02 -3.87 -14.21
C PRO A 137 4.28 -4.25 -14.99
N LEU A 138 5.22 -4.99 -14.40
CA LEU A 138 6.43 -5.46 -15.09
C LEU A 138 6.10 -6.33 -16.31
N GLY A 139 5.09 -7.20 -16.20
CA GLY A 139 4.60 -8.02 -17.32
C GLY A 139 3.94 -7.21 -18.45
N ARG A 140 3.51 -5.97 -18.16
CA ARG A 140 2.98 -5.00 -19.15
C ARG A 140 4.08 -4.13 -19.76
N GLY A 141 5.34 -4.34 -19.39
CA GLY A 141 6.49 -3.59 -19.89
C GLY A 141 6.79 -2.29 -19.13
N TYR A 142 6.23 -2.05 -17.96
CA TYR A 142 6.65 -0.93 -17.10
C TYR A 142 8.03 -1.23 -16.52
N ALA A 143 8.94 -0.25 -16.51
CA ALA A 143 10.09 -0.28 -15.63
C ALA A 143 9.57 -0.09 -14.19
N THR A 144 9.84 -1.06 -13.30
CA THR A 144 9.35 -1.00 -11.92
C THR A 144 10.50 -0.80 -10.95
N PHE A 145 10.28 -0.04 -9.87
CA PHE A 145 11.31 0.21 -8.88
C PHE A 145 10.72 0.48 -7.49
N ALA A 146 11.54 0.23 -6.47
CA ALA A 146 11.20 0.45 -5.06
C ALA A 146 12.46 0.52 -4.21
N SER A 147 12.32 0.95 -2.96
CA SER A 147 13.38 0.93 -1.94
C SER A 147 12.88 0.45 -0.59
N ASP A 148 13.82 0.22 0.33
CA ASP A 148 13.56 -0.08 1.73
C ASP A 148 13.32 1.16 2.60
N SER A 149 13.25 2.33 1.99
CA SER A 149 13.07 3.65 2.64
C SER A 149 14.25 4.08 3.53
N GLY A 150 15.43 3.52 3.32
CA GLY A 150 16.66 3.95 4.00
C GLY A 150 16.88 3.32 5.37
N HIS A 151 16.41 2.11 5.56
CA HIS A 151 16.75 1.24 6.68
C HIS A 151 16.42 -0.22 6.35
N GLN A 152 17.00 -1.16 7.09
CA GLN A 152 16.80 -2.58 6.88
C GLN A 152 16.33 -3.25 8.16
N ALA A 153 15.17 -3.89 8.11
CA ALA A 153 14.72 -4.75 9.18
C ALA A 153 15.64 -5.99 9.30
N PRO A 154 16.12 -6.34 10.50
CA PRO A 154 16.92 -7.53 10.69
C PRO A 154 16.16 -8.82 10.33
N ALA A 155 16.88 -9.85 9.89
CA ALA A 155 16.28 -11.14 9.52
C ALA A 155 15.42 -11.77 10.62
N GLY A 156 15.73 -11.51 11.89
CA GLY A 156 14.93 -11.97 13.05
C GLY A 156 13.55 -11.31 13.20
N PHE A 157 13.30 -10.22 12.48
CA PHE A 157 11.99 -9.56 12.44
C PHE A 157 11.05 -10.11 11.37
N LEU A 158 11.52 -10.98 10.47
CA LEU A 158 10.63 -11.62 9.50
C LEU A 158 9.73 -12.66 10.20
N PRO A 159 8.41 -12.73 9.88
CA PRO A 159 7.65 -11.91 8.92
C PRO A 159 7.19 -10.53 9.44
N THR A 160 7.52 -10.13 10.65
CA THR A 160 7.08 -8.87 11.29
C THR A 160 8.04 -7.70 11.01
N ALA A 161 8.81 -7.74 9.92
CA ALA A 161 9.75 -6.68 9.52
C ALA A 161 9.10 -5.28 9.49
N SER A 162 7.83 -5.22 9.15
CA SER A 162 7.03 -3.98 9.12
C SER A 162 6.84 -3.30 10.47
N LEU A 163 7.23 -3.92 11.57
CA LEU A 163 7.17 -3.37 12.94
C LEU A 163 8.54 -2.94 13.48
N TYR A 164 9.61 -3.06 12.67
CA TYR A 164 10.95 -2.70 13.09
C TYR A 164 11.10 -1.18 13.18
N GLY A 165 11.12 -0.62 14.40
CA GLY A 165 11.12 0.82 14.67
C GLY A 165 12.48 1.42 15.09
N GLU A 166 13.53 0.62 15.33
CA GLU A 166 14.83 1.11 15.86
C GLU A 166 15.47 2.23 15.01
N PHE A 167 15.25 2.24 13.70
CA PHE A 167 15.76 3.26 12.78
C PHE A 167 15.21 4.66 13.09
N LEU A 168 14.03 4.77 13.70
CA LEU A 168 13.39 6.05 14.06
C LEU A 168 14.23 6.88 15.04
N ALA A 169 15.18 6.25 15.73
CA ALA A 169 16.12 6.93 16.61
C ALA A 169 17.21 7.73 15.85
N ASN A 170 17.45 7.45 14.56
CA ASN A 170 18.38 8.21 13.72
C ASN A 170 17.62 9.25 12.89
N ASP A 171 18.03 10.51 12.93
CA ASP A 171 17.30 11.62 12.30
C ASP A 171 17.28 11.56 10.76
N GLU A 172 18.34 11.05 10.10
CA GLU A 172 18.33 10.92 8.63
C GLU A 172 17.49 9.73 8.19
N ALA A 173 17.56 8.59 8.88
CA ALA A 173 16.72 7.44 8.62
C ALA A 173 15.22 7.77 8.84
N LEU A 174 14.90 8.51 9.90
CA LEU A 174 13.55 9.01 10.15
C LEU A 174 13.06 9.94 9.04
N ARG A 175 13.89 10.89 8.54
CA ARG A 175 13.51 11.73 7.38
C ARG A 175 13.34 10.92 6.10
N ASN A 176 14.22 9.95 5.86
CA ASN A 176 14.11 9.05 4.71
C ASN A 176 12.77 8.31 4.73
N PHE A 177 12.42 7.68 5.84
CA PHE A 177 11.12 7.02 6.04
C PHE A 177 9.94 7.98 5.91
N SER A 178 10.08 9.23 6.39
CA SER A 178 9.03 10.26 6.33
C SER A 178 8.80 10.82 4.93
N GLY A 179 9.63 10.42 3.94
CA GLY A 179 9.43 10.75 2.54
C GLY A 179 10.68 11.00 1.72
N ASP A 180 11.81 11.44 2.30
CA ASP A 180 13.00 11.80 1.51
C ASP A 180 13.53 10.64 0.65
N ALA A 181 13.39 9.38 1.13
CA ALA A 181 13.78 8.20 0.39
C ALA A 181 13.01 8.05 -0.93
N LEU A 182 11.77 8.52 -1.02
CA LEU A 182 10.96 8.45 -2.24
C LEU A 182 11.60 9.22 -3.39
N LYS A 183 11.97 10.48 -3.12
CA LYS A 183 12.67 11.34 -4.10
C LYS A 183 14.04 10.79 -4.46
N LYS A 184 14.83 10.39 -3.46
CA LYS A 184 16.17 9.83 -3.66
C LYS A 184 16.11 8.56 -4.52
N THR A 185 15.18 7.65 -4.22
CA THR A 185 14.95 6.40 -4.97
C THR A 185 14.51 6.67 -6.40
N ARG A 186 13.52 7.58 -6.60
CA ARG A 186 13.03 7.95 -7.94
C ARG A 186 14.16 8.50 -8.81
N ASP A 187 14.96 9.42 -8.28
CA ASP A 187 16.03 10.05 -9.04
C ASP A 187 17.13 9.04 -9.43
N ALA A 188 17.48 8.14 -8.49
CA ALA A 188 18.41 7.04 -8.79
C ALA A 188 17.86 6.06 -9.82
N ALA A 189 16.59 5.68 -9.71
CA ALA A 189 15.95 4.78 -10.66
C ALA A 189 15.89 5.38 -12.06
N VAL A 190 15.52 6.66 -12.21
CA VAL A 190 15.50 7.34 -13.51
C VAL A 190 16.90 7.45 -14.09
N PHE A 191 17.94 7.71 -13.29
CA PHE A 191 19.33 7.67 -13.74
C PHE A 191 19.74 6.29 -14.29
N VAL A 192 19.28 5.20 -13.66
CA VAL A 192 19.54 3.82 -14.12
C VAL A 192 18.75 3.51 -15.41
N ILE A 193 17.47 3.93 -15.49
CA ILE A 193 16.60 3.81 -16.66
C ILE A 193 17.24 4.50 -17.87
N ASP A 194 17.65 5.79 -17.71
CA ASP A 194 18.32 6.58 -18.76
C ASP A 194 19.58 5.88 -19.31
N ARG A 195 20.36 5.26 -18.44
CA ARG A 195 21.56 4.52 -18.85
C ARG A 195 21.27 3.21 -19.59
N TYR A 196 20.23 2.49 -19.16
CA TYR A 196 19.87 1.21 -19.77
C TYR A 196 19.22 1.38 -21.15
N TYR A 197 18.37 2.41 -21.32
CA TYR A 197 17.61 2.67 -22.55
C TYR A 197 18.24 3.77 -23.42
N ASP A 198 19.57 3.95 -23.37
CA ASP A 198 20.33 4.85 -24.26
C ASP A 198 19.91 6.33 -24.17
N ARG A 199 19.64 6.82 -22.94
CA ARG A 199 19.24 8.17 -22.58
C ARG A 199 17.76 8.50 -22.89
N GLU A 200 16.91 7.50 -22.80
CA GLU A 200 15.46 7.68 -22.80
C GLU A 200 14.93 7.71 -21.38
N GLU A 201 14.31 8.81 -20.97
CA GLU A 201 13.55 8.91 -19.72
C GLU A 201 12.14 8.35 -19.91
N PRO A 202 11.44 7.91 -18.84
CA PRO A 202 10.04 7.50 -18.94
C PRO A 202 9.16 8.64 -19.46
N GLU A 203 8.28 8.34 -20.42
CA GLU A 203 7.26 9.30 -20.87
C GLU A 203 6.22 9.57 -19.76
N GLN A 204 5.92 8.57 -18.95
CA GLN A 204 5.09 8.69 -17.75
C GLN A 204 5.71 7.93 -16.59
N THR A 205 5.64 8.54 -15.41
CA THR A 205 6.05 7.93 -14.14
C THR A 205 4.87 7.88 -13.18
N TYR A 206 4.58 6.68 -12.69
CA TYR A 206 3.49 6.43 -11.75
C TYR A 206 4.00 6.03 -10.38
N PHE A 207 3.18 6.25 -9.36
CA PHE A 207 3.37 5.71 -8.02
C PHE A 207 2.15 4.89 -7.60
N ALA A 208 2.36 3.74 -6.97
CA ALA A 208 1.28 2.96 -6.38
C ALA A 208 1.68 2.40 -5.02
N GLY A 209 0.83 2.61 -4.01
CA GLY A 209 1.08 2.09 -2.68
C GLY A 209 -0.19 1.98 -1.84
N GLY A 210 -0.13 1.10 -0.83
CA GLY A 210 -1.18 0.91 0.17
C GLY A 210 -0.61 1.10 1.58
N SER A 211 -1.44 1.46 2.57
CA SER A 211 -0.99 1.69 3.93
C SER A 211 0.06 2.81 4.03
N THR A 212 1.23 2.55 4.59
CA THR A 212 2.38 3.47 4.50
C THR A 212 2.69 3.84 3.04
N GLY A 213 2.64 2.86 2.11
CA GLY A 213 2.78 3.15 0.68
C GLY A 213 1.69 4.06 0.13
N GLY A 214 0.49 4.02 0.69
CA GLY A 214 -0.59 4.98 0.40
C GLY A 214 -0.27 6.40 0.89
N ARG A 215 0.34 6.53 2.09
CA ARG A 215 0.93 7.80 2.57
C ARG A 215 2.02 8.30 1.62
N GLU A 216 2.93 7.40 1.22
CA GLU A 216 4.01 7.71 0.29
C GLU A 216 3.47 8.19 -1.07
N ALA A 217 2.38 7.59 -1.55
CA ALA A 217 1.66 7.99 -2.75
C ALA A 217 1.16 9.45 -2.64
N LEU A 218 0.57 9.82 -1.51
CA LEU A 218 0.15 11.21 -1.26
C LEU A 218 1.37 12.13 -1.08
N ALA A 219 2.46 11.66 -0.44
CA ALA A 219 3.69 12.43 -0.27
C ALA A 219 4.30 12.84 -1.62
N VAL A 220 4.35 11.94 -2.60
CA VAL A 220 4.91 12.27 -3.91
C VAL A 220 4.02 13.27 -4.67
N ALA A 221 2.70 13.20 -4.51
CA ALA A 221 1.79 14.17 -5.10
C ALA A 221 1.88 15.58 -4.45
N GLN A 222 2.17 15.63 -3.14
CA GLN A 222 2.26 16.88 -2.38
C GLN A 222 3.64 17.54 -2.48
N ARG A 223 4.72 16.75 -2.41
CA ARG A 223 6.10 17.27 -2.23
C ARG A 223 6.92 17.25 -3.51
N TRP A 224 6.62 16.32 -4.45
CA TRP A 224 7.37 16.13 -5.70
C TRP A 224 6.44 15.99 -6.90
N GLU A 225 5.54 16.93 -7.03
CA GLU A 225 4.48 16.99 -8.05
C GLU A 225 5.01 16.96 -9.50
N ARG A 226 6.32 17.19 -9.68
CA ARG A 226 6.97 17.20 -11.01
C ARG A 226 7.50 15.84 -11.43
N ASP A 227 7.59 14.91 -10.50
CA ASP A 227 8.26 13.63 -10.70
C ASP A 227 7.30 12.50 -11.05
N PHE A 228 5.99 12.73 -10.89
CA PHE A 228 4.96 11.70 -11.10
C PHE A 228 3.75 12.27 -11.84
N ASP A 229 3.27 11.52 -12.85
CA ASP A 229 2.12 11.89 -13.67
C ASP A 229 0.80 11.33 -13.14
N GLY A 230 0.88 10.25 -12.35
CA GLY A 230 -0.28 9.61 -11.75
C GLY A 230 0.05 8.83 -10.50
N VAL A 231 -0.90 8.81 -9.57
CA VAL A 231 -0.73 8.25 -8.24
C VAL A 231 -1.94 7.37 -7.87
N ILE A 232 -1.66 6.16 -7.37
CA ILE A 232 -2.64 5.25 -6.77
C ILE A 232 -2.33 5.17 -5.28
N SER A 233 -3.23 5.69 -4.45
CA SER A 233 -3.14 5.66 -2.99
C SER A 233 -4.27 4.82 -2.43
N VAL A 234 -3.95 3.72 -1.75
CA VAL A 234 -4.94 2.76 -1.24
C VAL A 234 -4.79 2.64 0.27
N TYR A 235 -5.90 2.73 0.99
CA TYR A 235 -5.95 2.71 2.47
C TYR A 235 -4.78 3.46 3.14
N PRO A 236 -4.57 4.76 2.81
CA PRO A 236 -3.36 5.48 3.20
C PRO A 236 -3.31 5.79 4.70
N ALA A 237 -2.21 5.43 5.34
CA ALA A 237 -1.86 5.92 6.68
C ALA A 237 -1.24 7.33 6.58
N PHE A 238 -1.96 8.28 5.95
CA PHE A 238 -1.41 9.56 5.53
C PHE A 238 -1.00 10.47 6.70
N ASN A 239 -1.72 10.45 7.80
CA ASN A 239 -1.43 11.16 9.04
C ASN A 239 -0.76 10.20 10.05
N ALA A 240 0.41 9.66 9.68
CA ALA A 240 1.04 8.51 10.36
C ALA A 240 1.33 8.74 11.84
N ALA A 241 1.92 9.89 12.21
CA ALA A 241 2.20 10.21 13.61
C ALA A 241 0.92 10.49 14.40
N THR A 242 -0.08 11.11 13.77
CA THR A 242 -1.42 11.31 14.36
C THR A 242 -2.14 9.97 14.55
N LEU A 243 -1.98 9.01 13.64
CA LEU A 243 -2.48 7.64 13.79
C LEU A 243 -1.76 6.90 14.94
N ASP A 244 -0.43 7.04 15.05
CA ASP A 244 0.32 6.47 16.19
C ASP A 244 -0.18 7.03 17.53
N LEU A 245 -0.50 8.32 17.62
CA LEU A 245 -1.13 8.90 18.82
C LEU A 245 -2.50 8.26 19.11
N TYR A 246 -3.28 7.99 18.08
CA TYR A 246 -4.57 7.30 18.26
C TYR A 246 -4.35 5.82 18.67
N PHE A 247 -3.36 5.14 18.13
CA PHE A 247 -2.97 3.81 18.61
C PHE A 247 -2.58 3.83 20.09
N GLY A 248 -1.91 4.89 20.54
CA GLY A 248 -1.61 5.10 21.95
C GLY A 248 -2.88 5.23 22.81
N HIS A 249 -3.85 6.03 22.35
CA HIS A 249 -5.15 6.11 23.00
C HIS A 249 -5.83 4.74 23.07
N MET A 250 -5.92 4.03 21.94
CA MET A 250 -6.50 2.68 21.87
C MET A 250 -5.79 1.70 22.81
N THR A 251 -4.45 1.70 22.82
CA THR A 251 -3.63 0.84 23.64
C THR A 251 -3.94 1.04 25.12
N ARG A 252 -4.02 2.28 25.59
CA ARG A 252 -4.34 2.60 26.99
C ARG A 252 -5.76 2.22 27.39
N GLN A 253 -6.76 2.40 26.50
CA GLN A 253 -8.12 1.96 26.75
C GLN A 253 -8.20 0.44 26.93
N LEU A 254 -7.48 -0.31 26.10
CA LEU A 254 -7.47 -1.77 26.11
C LEU A 254 -6.59 -2.36 27.23
N ALA A 255 -5.60 -1.61 27.72
CA ALA A 255 -4.77 -2.00 28.87
C ALA A 255 -5.51 -1.85 30.22
N ALA A 256 -6.63 -1.13 30.27
CA ALA A 256 -7.38 -0.97 31.49
C ALA A 256 -7.87 -2.33 32.04
N PRO A 257 -7.96 -2.51 33.38
CA PRO A 257 -8.34 -3.79 33.96
C PRO A 257 -9.67 -4.34 33.43
N GLY A 258 -9.66 -5.52 32.85
CA GLY A 258 -10.84 -6.19 32.28
C GLY A 258 -11.41 -5.57 31.00
N ALA A 259 -10.70 -4.63 30.35
CA ALA A 259 -11.18 -3.90 29.19
C ALA A 259 -10.90 -4.62 27.85
N PHE A 260 -9.89 -5.48 27.79
CA PHE A 260 -9.52 -6.19 26.56
C PHE A 260 -10.53 -7.32 26.24
N PRO A 261 -11.24 -7.28 25.09
CA PRO A 261 -12.11 -8.36 24.68
C PRO A 261 -11.27 -9.55 24.17
N ARG A 262 -11.50 -10.75 24.72
CA ARG A 262 -10.83 -11.98 24.25
C ARG A 262 -11.17 -12.27 22.79
N PRO A 263 -10.37 -13.05 22.04
CA PRO A 263 -10.61 -13.37 20.63
C PRO A 263 -12.04 -13.85 20.33
N ALA A 264 -12.63 -14.71 21.18
CA ALA A 264 -14.01 -15.14 21.01
C ALA A 264 -15.05 -14.01 21.17
N GLN A 265 -14.78 -13.04 22.04
CA GLN A 265 -15.62 -11.85 22.25
C GLN A 265 -15.45 -10.83 21.10
N GLN A 266 -14.27 -10.74 20.49
CA GLN A 266 -14.03 -9.96 19.27
C GLN A 266 -14.89 -10.51 18.12
N VAL A 267 -14.86 -11.82 17.90
CA VAL A 267 -15.71 -12.52 16.91
C VAL A 267 -17.20 -12.33 17.22
N LEU A 268 -17.58 -12.43 18.51
CA LEU A 268 -18.98 -12.20 18.93
C LEU A 268 -19.46 -10.80 18.52
N LEU A 269 -18.65 -9.77 18.78
CA LEU A 269 -18.99 -8.40 18.41
C LEU A 269 -19.14 -8.25 16.89
N TYR A 270 -18.14 -8.71 16.11
CA TYR A 270 -18.17 -8.63 14.66
C TYR A 270 -19.44 -9.27 14.09
N ASN A 271 -19.76 -10.51 14.50
CA ASN A 271 -20.95 -11.21 14.03
C ASN A 271 -22.25 -10.47 14.39
N ALA A 272 -22.31 -9.84 15.55
CA ALA A 272 -23.48 -9.06 15.96
C ALA A 272 -23.64 -7.79 15.12
N VAL A 273 -22.53 -7.09 14.81
CA VAL A 273 -22.54 -5.92 13.91
C VAL A 273 -23.01 -6.31 12.52
N ILE A 274 -22.43 -7.36 11.91
CA ILE A 274 -22.87 -7.86 10.61
C ILE A 274 -24.35 -8.23 10.64
N THR A 275 -24.81 -8.98 11.64
CA THR A 275 -26.22 -9.37 11.76
C THR A 275 -27.17 -8.16 11.82
N ALA A 276 -26.75 -7.07 12.45
CA ALA A 276 -27.57 -5.87 12.60
C ALA A 276 -27.57 -4.96 11.36
N CYS A 277 -26.46 -4.90 10.64
CA CYS A 277 -26.23 -3.84 9.64
C CYS A 277 -26.13 -4.33 8.20
N ASP A 278 -25.88 -5.61 7.94
CA ASP A 278 -25.66 -6.18 6.60
C ASP A 278 -26.82 -5.88 5.64
N GLY A 279 -28.06 -5.95 6.10
CA GLY A 279 -29.23 -5.70 5.26
C GLY A 279 -29.56 -4.22 4.95
N LEU A 280 -28.76 -3.26 5.39
CA LEU A 280 -29.06 -1.82 5.25
C LEU A 280 -28.93 -1.28 3.83
N ASP A 281 -28.26 -2.01 2.93
CA ASP A 281 -28.11 -1.71 1.51
C ASP A 281 -29.13 -2.48 0.62
N GLY A 282 -30.04 -3.25 1.25
CA GLY A 282 -31.05 -4.07 0.58
C GLY A 282 -30.62 -5.52 0.29
N LEU A 283 -29.43 -5.94 0.71
CA LEU A 283 -28.90 -7.29 0.55
C LEU A 283 -28.30 -7.80 1.87
N THR A 284 -28.37 -9.11 2.11
CA THR A 284 -27.72 -9.79 3.22
C THR A 284 -26.68 -10.74 2.65
N ASP A 285 -25.44 -10.27 2.52
CA ASP A 285 -24.33 -10.98 1.84
C ASP A 285 -23.00 -10.96 2.62
N GLY A 286 -23.02 -10.49 3.86
CA GLY A 286 -21.87 -10.35 4.74
C GLY A 286 -21.08 -9.05 4.51
N VAL A 287 -21.61 -8.10 3.71
CA VAL A 287 -20.95 -6.83 3.38
C VAL A 287 -21.85 -5.66 3.76
N ILE A 288 -21.40 -4.81 4.66
CA ILE A 288 -22.12 -3.57 5.01
C ILE A 288 -21.76 -2.49 4.00
N SER A 289 -22.59 -2.28 2.95
CA SER A 289 -22.33 -1.25 1.94
C SER A 289 -22.78 0.14 2.40
N ASN A 290 -23.86 0.24 3.16
CA ASN A 290 -24.34 1.49 3.76
C ASN A 290 -23.79 1.65 5.20
N GLU A 291 -22.46 1.78 5.32
CA GLU A 291 -21.77 1.93 6.62
C GLU A 291 -22.30 3.11 7.45
N PRO A 292 -22.60 4.29 6.87
CA PRO A 292 -23.12 5.42 7.64
C PRO A 292 -24.49 5.18 8.30
N ALA A 293 -25.27 4.23 7.79
CA ALA A 293 -26.57 3.88 8.38
C ALA A 293 -26.48 2.84 9.49
N CYS A 294 -25.30 2.26 9.74
CA CYS A 294 -25.09 1.28 10.80
C CYS A 294 -24.89 1.97 12.15
N ASP A 295 -25.89 1.90 13.01
CA ASP A 295 -25.89 2.46 14.38
C ASP A 295 -25.97 1.32 15.41
N PHE A 296 -24.89 0.51 15.49
CA PHE A 296 -24.84 -0.64 16.38
C PHE A 296 -24.35 -0.24 17.78
N ASP A 297 -25.17 -0.54 18.81
CA ASP A 297 -24.76 -0.36 20.20
C ASP A 297 -24.24 -1.68 20.82
N PRO A 298 -22.96 -1.80 21.20
CA PRO A 298 -22.41 -3.02 21.81
C PRO A 298 -23.06 -3.37 23.16
N ALA A 299 -23.85 -2.48 23.78
CA ALA A 299 -24.60 -2.78 25.01
C ALA A 299 -25.62 -3.90 24.82
N VAL A 300 -26.06 -4.23 23.60
CA VAL A 300 -26.93 -5.39 23.34
C VAL A 300 -26.26 -6.72 23.67
N LEU A 301 -24.91 -6.74 23.74
CA LEU A 301 -24.10 -7.90 24.12
C LEU A 301 -23.68 -7.91 25.58
N ARG A 302 -24.20 -6.99 26.39
CA ARG A 302 -23.78 -6.80 27.79
C ARG A 302 -24.02 -8.06 28.64
N CYS A 303 -23.01 -8.48 29.37
CA CYS A 303 -23.11 -9.57 30.35
C CYS A 303 -24.08 -9.23 31.50
N PRO A 304 -24.66 -10.24 32.15
CA PRO A 304 -25.44 -10.01 33.38
C PRO A 304 -24.66 -9.17 34.40
N GLU A 305 -25.31 -8.16 34.97
CA GLU A 305 -24.72 -7.22 35.93
C GLU A 305 -23.45 -6.48 35.43
N GLY A 306 -23.12 -6.56 34.13
CA GLY A 306 -21.95 -5.94 33.53
C GLY A 306 -20.61 -6.59 33.89
N GLN A 307 -20.63 -7.73 34.56
CA GLN A 307 -19.45 -8.50 34.96
C GLN A 307 -19.10 -9.52 33.84
N ASP A 308 -17.79 -9.76 33.64
CA ASP A 308 -17.37 -10.78 32.71
C ASP A 308 -17.91 -12.17 33.08
N ALA A 309 -18.76 -12.72 32.21
CA ALA A 309 -19.41 -14.02 32.41
C ALA A 309 -19.02 -15.03 31.30
N GLY A 310 -17.90 -14.81 30.61
CA GLY A 310 -17.37 -15.69 29.57
C GLY A 310 -17.55 -15.13 28.15
N ASP A 311 -17.36 -15.98 27.15
CA ASP A 311 -17.19 -15.56 25.76
C ASP A 311 -18.49 -15.20 25.01
N ALA A 312 -19.65 -15.43 25.64
CA ALA A 312 -20.96 -15.17 25.04
C ALA A 312 -21.52 -13.75 25.28
N CYS A 313 -20.77 -12.89 25.96
CA CYS A 313 -21.18 -11.52 26.28
C CYS A 313 -19.97 -10.61 26.54
N LEU A 314 -20.21 -9.31 26.66
CA LEU A 314 -19.21 -8.29 26.95
C LEU A 314 -19.44 -7.66 28.34
N SER A 315 -18.37 -7.49 29.11
CA SER A 315 -18.41 -6.77 30.35
C SER A 315 -18.49 -5.24 30.14
N ASP A 316 -18.87 -4.49 31.21
CA ASP A 316 -18.92 -3.02 31.14
C ASP A 316 -17.56 -2.39 30.78
N PRO A 317 -16.39 -2.84 31.31
CA PRO A 317 -15.09 -2.36 30.87
C PRO A 317 -14.79 -2.62 29.38
N GLN A 318 -15.17 -3.80 28.87
CA GLN A 318 -14.99 -4.14 27.45
C GLN A 318 -15.86 -3.26 26.54
N ILE A 319 -17.14 -3.07 26.88
CA ILE A 319 -18.04 -2.18 26.12
C ILE A 319 -17.50 -0.75 26.12
N THR A 320 -16.98 -0.27 27.25
CA THR A 320 -16.38 1.06 27.36
C THR A 320 -15.17 1.20 26.45
N ALA A 321 -14.26 0.24 26.47
CA ALA A 321 -13.07 0.24 25.60
C ALA A 321 -13.45 0.15 24.11
N ILE A 322 -14.38 -0.73 23.73
CA ILE A 322 -14.87 -0.88 22.35
C ILE A 322 -15.45 0.44 21.84
N ARG A 323 -16.28 1.12 22.63
CA ARG A 323 -16.81 2.44 22.25
C ARG A 323 -15.70 3.47 22.12
N ALA A 324 -14.73 3.49 23.04
CA ALA A 324 -13.61 4.43 22.99
C ALA A 324 -12.77 4.27 21.72
N VAL A 325 -12.43 3.03 21.33
CA VAL A 325 -11.62 2.76 20.12
C VAL A 325 -12.42 2.88 18.81
N SER A 326 -13.74 2.98 18.89
CA SER A 326 -14.62 3.23 17.73
C SER A 326 -15.01 4.70 17.57
N SER A 327 -14.62 5.55 18.53
CA SER A 327 -15.01 6.97 18.56
C SER A 327 -13.84 7.88 18.18
N ALA A 328 -14.17 9.06 17.67
CA ALA A 328 -13.19 10.10 17.40
C ALA A 328 -12.53 10.61 18.69
N VAL A 329 -11.26 10.97 18.57
CA VAL A 329 -10.46 11.61 19.63
C VAL A 329 -9.94 12.95 19.14
N THR A 330 -10.04 13.96 20.00
CA THR A 330 -9.42 15.28 19.77
C THR A 330 -8.21 15.42 20.69
N PHE A 331 -7.08 15.82 20.13
CA PHE A 331 -5.87 16.10 20.91
C PHE A 331 -5.96 17.49 21.53
N PRO A 332 -5.77 17.63 22.86
CA PRO A 332 -5.97 18.92 23.57
C PRO A 332 -4.77 19.88 23.45
N TYR A 333 -3.79 19.56 22.61
CA TYR A 333 -2.61 20.38 22.33
C TYR A 333 -2.36 20.47 20.82
N PRO A 334 -1.63 21.51 20.34
CA PRO A 334 -1.42 21.70 18.91
C PRO A 334 -0.44 20.67 18.35
N LEU A 335 -0.79 20.07 17.22
CA LEU A 335 0.11 19.29 16.39
C LEU A 335 0.63 20.15 15.25
N ALA A 336 1.94 20.11 14.96
CA ALA A 336 2.54 20.96 13.95
C ALA A 336 2.13 20.57 12.51
N SER A 337 1.57 19.37 12.30
CA SER A 337 0.89 18.99 11.06
C SER A 337 -0.43 19.73 10.84
N GLY A 338 -1.00 20.35 11.89
CA GLY A 338 -2.32 20.96 11.85
C GLY A 338 -3.48 20.00 12.10
N GLU A 339 -3.22 18.69 12.26
CA GLU A 339 -4.23 17.73 12.69
C GLU A 339 -4.73 18.07 14.08
N THR A 340 -6.02 17.80 14.33
CA THR A 340 -6.65 18.09 15.62
C THR A 340 -7.17 16.84 16.33
N GLY A 341 -7.19 15.71 15.65
CA GLY A 341 -7.72 14.46 16.16
C GLY A 341 -7.60 13.30 15.18
N TYR A 342 -8.29 12.22 15.50
CA TYR A 342 -8.43 11.05 14.63
C TYR A 342 -9.84 10.46 14.77
N PRO A 343 -10.51 10.02 13.68
CA PRO A 343 -11.95 9.73 13.69
C PRO A 343 -12.35 8.39 14.33
N GLY A 344 -11.42 7.56 14.77
CA GLY A 344 -11.70 6.24 15.33
C GLY A 344 -11.92 5.15 14.29
N PHE A 345 -12.00 3.90 14.76
CA PHE A 345 -12.10 2.73 13.88
C PHE A 345 -13.56 2.28 13.69
N PRO A 346 -13.91 1.71 12.51
CA PRO A 346 -15.28 1.30 12.21
C PRO A 346 -15.65 -0.08 12.79
N PHE A 347 -15.20 -0.41 14.03
CA PHE A 347 -15.50 -1.70 14.68
C PHE A 347 -16.97 -1.91 15.00
N LEU A 348 -17.75 -0.84 15.08
CA LEU A 348 -19.19 -0.89 15.29
C LEU A 348 -20.00 -0.76 13.99
N SER A 349 -19.30 -0.75 12.83
CA SER A 349 -19.94 -0.59 11.51
C SER A 349 -19.29 -1.45 10.40
N GLY A 350 -18.54 -2.51 10.76
CA GLY A 350 -18.13 -3.54 9.81
C GLY A 350 -16.66 -3.95 9.81
N ALA A 351 -15.77 -3.25 10.52
CA ALA A 351 -14.39 -3.72 10.69
C ALA A 351 -14.32 -4.88 11.68
N ASP A 352 -13.51 -5.88 11.35
CA ASP A 352 -13.33 -7.07 12.20
C ASP A 352 -12.11 -6.91 13.10
N MET A 353 -12.35 -6.58 14.38
CA MET A 353 -11.26 -6.49 15.36
C MET A 353 -10.59 -7.83 15.67
N SER A 354 -11.15 -8.96 15.25
CA SER A 354 -10.57 -10.29 15.42
C SER A 354 -9.59 -10.68 14.29
N THR A 355 -9.43 -9.87 13.26
CA THR A 355 -8.44 -10.12 12.20
C THR A 355 -7.06 -10.27 12.82
N PRO A 356 -6.37 -11.40 12.55
CA PRO A 356 -5.07 -11.66 13.18
C PRO A 356 -4.08 -10.52 12.95
N LEU A 357 -3.50 -9.99 14.02
CA LEU A 357 -2.51 -8.91 14.08
C LEU A 357 -2.99 -7.53 13.59
N LEU A 358 -3.80 -7.45 12.52
CA LEU A 358 -4.33 -6.18 12.01
C LEU A 358 -5.43 -5.61 12.91
N GLY A 359 -6.24 -6.47 13.53
CA GLY A 359 -7.19 -6.09 14.57
C GLY A 359 -6.53 -5.93 15.95
N LEU A 360 -7.25 -6.31 17.01
CA LEU A 360 -6.76 -6.13 18.38
C LEU A 360 -5.73 -7.19 18.83
N GLY A 361 -5.50 -8.25 18.03
CA GLY A 361 -4.65 -9.37 18.41
C GLY A 361 -5.30 -10.28 19.45
N THR A 362 -4.48 -11.12 20.09
CA THR A 362 -4.96 -12.15 21.02
C THR A 362 -4.61 -11.88 22.48
N THR A 363 -3.80 -10.88 22.76
CA THR A 363 -3.27 -10.55 24.10
C THR A 363 -3.43 -9.06 24.37
N ALA A 364 -3.88 -8.74 25.57
CA ALA A 364 -3.96 -7.35 26.02
C ALA A 364 -2.58 -6.68 26.00
N PRO A 365 -2.52 -5.36 25.74
CA PRO A 365 -1.27 -4.61 25.83
C PRO A 365 -0.70 -4.66 27.25
N ALA A 366 0.61 -4.77 27.35
CA ALA A 366 1.38 -4.82 28.58
C ALA A 366 2.80 -4.27 28.33
N ASP A 367 3.56 -4.02 29.37
CA ASP A 367 4.98 -3.71 29.28
C ASP A 367 5.81 -4.94 29.72
N PRO A 368 6.72 -5.48 28.87
CA PRO A 368 6.95 -5.12 27.46
C PRO A 368 5.76 -5.53 26.55
N MET A 369 5.59 -4.82 25.42
CA MET A 369 4.48 -5.06 24.51
C MET A 369 4.48 -6.49 23.93
N PRO A 370 3.38 -7.27 24.14
CA PRO A 370 3.32 -8.64 23.63
C PRO A 370 3.33 -8.68 22.09
N LYS A 371 4.11 -9.59 21.48
CA LYS A 371 4.12 -9.81 20.03
C LYS A 371 2.79 -10.31 19.46
N THR A 372 1.87 -10.72 20.32
CA THR A 372 0.51 -11.16 19.98
C THR A 372 -0.55 -10.07 20.20
N ALA A 373 -0.16 -8.89 20.66
CA ALA A 373 -0.98 -7.69 20.62
C ALA A 373 -1.18 -7.23 19.18
N GLY A 374 -2.25 -6.50 18.90
CA GLY A 374 -2.51 -5.96 17.56
C GLY A 374 -1.42 -5.01 17.09
N TYR A 375 -1.25 -4.91 15.77
CA TYR A 375 -0.18 -4.07 15.18
C TYR A 375 -0.26 -2.61 15.60
N GLY A 376 -1.46 -2.03 15.73
CA GLY A 376 -1.58 -0.66 16.22
C GLY A 376 -0.91 -0.44 17.57
N MET A 377 -1.03 -1.41 18.50
CA MET A 377 -0.38 -1.34 19.83
C MET A 377 1.14 -1.47 19.71
N GLN A 378 1.63 -2.33 18.80
CA GLN A 378 3.05 -2.53 18.56
C GLN A 378 3.68 -1.34 17.83
N PHE A 379 2.93 -0.68 16.91
CA PHE A 379 3.37 0.58 16.28
C PHE A 379 3.49 1.69 17.33
N TRP A 380 2.50 1.86 18.18
CA TRP A 380 2.58 2.81 19.29
C TRP A 380 3.82 2.60 20.15
N ASP A 381 4.05 1.36 20.59
CA ASP A 381 5.17 0.98 21.42
C ASP A 381 6.51 1.36 20.79
N ALA A 382 6.75 0.89 19.56
CA ALA A 382 7.97 1.20 18.83
C ALA A 382 8.12 2.71 18.52
N TRP A 383 7.03 3.41 18.22
CA TRP A 383 7.08 4.86 17.99
C TRP A 383 7.45 5.64 19.24
N VAL A 384 6.90 5.26 20.39
CA VAL A 384 7.26 5.87 21.68
C VAL A 384 8.70 5.61 22.03
N GLU A 385 9.15 4.34 21.97
CA GLU A 385 10.51 3.96 22.33
C GLU A 385 11.56 4.64 21.43
N TYR A 386 11.37 4.65 20.12
CA TYR A 386 12.44 5.05 19.19
C TYR A 386 12.28 6.45 18.60
N ALA A 387 11.06 6.93 18.32
CA ALA A 387 10.86 8.25 17.73
C ALA A 387 10.67 9.34 18.79
N VAL A 388 9.85 9.08 19.82
CA VAL A 388 9.48 10.06 20.84
C VAL A 388 10.55 10.17 21.92
N THR A 389 10.80 9.09 22.65
CA THR A 389 11.67 9.09 23.84
C THR A 389 13.12 8.78 23.53
N ARG A 390 13.37 8.04 22.44
CA ARG A 390 14.68 7.47 22.08
C ARG A 390 15.26 6.60 23.20
N ASP A 391 14.38 5.96 23.97
CA ASP A 391 14.71 5.03 25.04
C ASP A 391 13.99 3.70 24.80
N PRO A 392 14.69 2.66 24.31
CA PRO A 392 14.10 1.34 24.00
C PRO A 392 13.54 0.59 25.24
N GLY A 393 13.75 1.11 26.42
CA GLY A 393 13.20 0.55 27.67
C GLY A 393 12.10 1.39 28.29
N PHE A 394 11.58 2.37 27.54
CA PHE A 394 10.50 3.22 28.02
C PHE A 394 9.18 2.49 27.99
N ASP A 395 8.47 2.43 29.12
CA ASP A 395 7.10 1.88 29.18
C ASP A 395 6.11 2.78 28.42
N SER A 396 5.73 2.35 27.20
CA SER A 396 4.83 3.09 26.33
C SER A 396 3.42 3.28 26.91
N LEU A 397 2.99 2.40 27.84
CA LEU A 397 1.71 2.54 28.54
C LEU A 397 1.72 3.71 29.53
N SER A 398 2.91 4.14 30.00
CA SER A 398 3.05 5.29 30.90
C SER A 398 2.86 6.63 30.19
N LEU A 399 3.01 6.70 28.85
CA LEU A 399 2.79 7.91 28.06
C LEU A 399 1.31 8.04 27.69
N ASP A 400 0.69 9.16 28.12
CA ASP A 400 -0.69 9.47 27.74
C ASP A 400 -0.69 10.34 26.47
N PRO A 401 -1.19 9.84 25.31
CA PRO A 401 -1.23 10.62 24.07
C PRO A 401 -2.12 11.87 24.16
N LEU A 402 -3.02 11.96 25.16
CA LEU A 402 -3.84 13.15 25.39
C LEU A 402 -3.23 14.13 26.40
N ALA A 403 -2.17 13.72 27.09
CA ALA A 403 -1.44 14.55 28.05
C ALA A 403 0.04 14.14 28.10
N PRO A 404 0.80 14.28 26.99
CA PRO A 404 2.13 13.69 26.84
C PRO A 404 3.21 14.38 27.69
N GLY A 405 2.88 15.47 28.37
CA GLY A 405 3.77 16.16 29.29
C GLY A 405 5.06 16.65 28.62
N PRO A 406 6.24 16.21 29.05
CA PRO A 406 7.51 16.71 28.50
C PRO A 406 7.74 16.32 27.03
N TRP A 407 6.94 15.42 26.45
CA TRP A 407 7.09 14.93 25.11
C TRP A 407 6.23 15.68 24.08
N GLU A 408 5.41 16.65 24.51
CA GLU A 408 4.47 17.39 23.66
C GLU A 408 5.16 18.05 22.47
N ASP A 409 6.25 18.78 22.70
CA ASP A 409 6.99 19.45 21.61
C ASP A 409 7.56 18.42 20.62
N ARG A 410 8.15 17.33 21.12
CA ARG A 410 8.71 16.27 20.25
C ARG A 410 7.64 15.56 19.43
N ILE A 411 6.51 15.26 20.03
CA ILE A 411 5.34 14.67 19.34
C ILE A 411 4.86 15.63 18.24
N SER A 412 4.71 16.91 18.55
CA SER A 412 4.32 17.92 17.57
C SER A 412 5.28 18.00 16.40
N GLU A 413 6.61 17.98 16.63
CA GLU A 413 7.62 17.91 15.56
C GLU A 413 7.48 16.66 14.68
N LEU A 414 7.23 15.51 15.29
CA LEU A 414 7.06 14.25 14.57
C LEU A 414 5.83 14.28 13.66
N THR A 415 4.73 14.91 14.09
CA THR A 415 3.55 15.05 13.22
C THR A 415 3.88 15.90 11.98
N ALA A 416 4.61 17.01 12.13
CA ALA A 416 5.03 17.84 10.98
C ALA A 416 5.92 17.07 9.97
N LEU A 417 6.67 16.08 10.46
CA LEU A 417 7.59 15.30 9.62
C LEU A 417 6.88 14.14 8.92
N GLN A 418 6.04 13.39 9.65
CA GLN A 418 5.49 12.11 9.22
C GLN A 418 4.08 12.20 8.60
N ASP A 419 3.28 13.20 9.00
CA ASP A 419 1.96 13.39 8.43
C ASP A 419 2.05 14.02 7.03
N VAL A 420 1.22 13.54 6.13
CA VAL A 420 1.16 13.93 4.72
C VAL A 420 -0.26 14.37 4.42
N ASN A 421 -0.67 15.47 5.04
CA ASN A 421 -2.07 15.89 5.14
C ASN A 421 -2.35 17.23 4.44
N ASP A 422 -1.45 17.72 3.57
CA ASP A 422 -1.74 18.92 2.76
C ASP A 422 -2.89 18.63 1.79
N THR A 423 -3.94 19.40 1.89
CA THR A 423 -5.15 19.29 1.06
C THR A 423 -5.09 20.18 -0.19
N ASP A 424 -4.03 20.97 -0.37
CA ASP A 424 -3.84 21.81 -1.55
C ASP A 424 -2.97 21.12 -2.62
N LEU A 425 -3.58 20.26 -3.40
CA LEU A 425 -2.92 19.56 -4.51
C LEU A 425 -2.97 20.35 -5.85
N ARG A 426 -3.21 21.68 -5.84
CA ARG A 426 -3.21 22.50 -7.06
C ARG A 426 -1.90 22.43 -7.85
N PRO A 427 -0.70 22.34 -7.25
CA PRO A 427 0.54 22.18 -8.02
C PRO A 427 0.55 20.86 -8.82
N PHE A 428 0.16 19.74 -8.22
CA PHE A 428 0.07 18.43 -8.87
C PHE A 428 -1.01 18.43 -9.98
N ALA A 429 -2.23 18.87 -9.65
CA ALA A 429 -3.34 18.96 -10.59
C ALA A 429 -3.03 19.88 -11.78
N GLY A 430 -2.36 21.03 -11.52
CA GLY A 430 -2.01 22.03 -12.52
C GLY A 430 -1.00 21.54 -13.57
N ARG A 431 -0.27 20.49 -13.28
CA ARG A 431 0.64 19.82 -14.22
C ARG A 431 0.00 18.65 -14.99
N GLY A 432 -1.27 18.37 -14.74
CA GLY A 432 -1.99 17.26 -15.34
C GLY A 432 -1.98 15.97 -14.51
N GLY A 433 -1.36 15.99 -13.32
CA GLY A 433 -1.29 14.85 -12.42
C GLY A 433 -2.66 14.28 -12.08
N LYS A 434 -2.76 12.96 -11.89
CA LYS A 434 -4.01 12.25 -11.58
C LYS A 434 -3.86 11.40 -10.33
N LEU A 435 -4.88 11.44 -9.46
CA LEU A 435 -4.94 10.69 -8.21
C LEU A 435 -6.13 9.73 -8.21
N LEU A 436 -5.84 8.45 -8.00
CA LEU A 436 -6.84 7.46 -7.58
C LEU A 436 -6.66 7.17 -6.10
N LEU A 437 -7.68 7.45 -5.31
CA LEU A 437 -7.74 7.22 -3.87
C LEU A 437 -8.79 6.13 -3.60
N LEU A 438 -8.39 5.06 -2.90
CA LEU A 438 -9.25 3.94 -2.57
C LEU A 438 -9.13 3.59 -1.10
N HIS A 439 -10.23 3.18 -0.46
CA HIS A 439 -10.18 2.67 0.91
C HIS A 439 -11.30 1.64 1.14
N GLY A 440 -10.99 0.56 1.84
CA GLY A 440 -11.97 -0.41 2.29
C GLY A 440 -12.72 0.07 3.53
N THR A 441 -14.06 -0.05 3.56
CA THR A 441 -14.84 0.43 4.72
C THR A 441 -14.67 -0.44 5.97
N ALA A 442 -14.18 -1.67 5.80
CA ALA A 442 -13.93 -2.61 6.90
C ALA A 442 -12.47 -2.61 7.39
N ASP A 443 -11.70 -1.55 7.11
CA ASP A 443 -10.30 -1.46 7.51
C ASP A 443 -10.16 -1.31 9.02
N GLU A 444 -9.50 -2.30 9.62
CA GLU A 444 -9.31 -2.45 11.06
C GLU A 444 -7.99 -1.85 11.58
N LEU A 445 -7.08 -1.43 10.67
CA LEU A 445 -5.77 -0.89 11.03
C LEU A 445 -5.58 0.58 10.64
N VAL A 446 -6.19 1.03 9.55
CA VAL A 446 -6.19 2.45 9.11
C VAL A 446 -7.63 2.84 8.84
N SER A 447 -8.20 3.75 9.62
CA SER A 447 -9.61 4.09 9.47
C SER A 447 -9.89 4.79 8.13
N HIS A 448 -10.80 4.24 7.34
CA HIS A 448 -11.28 4.89 6.11
C HIS A 448 -11.89 6.28 6.37
N ARG A 449 -12.39 6.52 7.58
CA ARG A 449 -12.98 7.82 7.98
C ARG A 449 -11.95 8.94 7.94
N ALA A 450 -10.67 8.64 8.28
CA ALA A 450 -9.60 9.63 8.12
C ALA A 450 -9.37 9.99 6.64
N THR A 451 -9.45 9.02 5.73
CA THR A 451 -9.35 9.28 4.29
C THR A 451 -10.54 10.08 3.75
N VAL A 452 -11.74 9.85 4.30
CA VAL A 452 -12.93 10.68 4.02
C VAL A 452 -12.66 12.13 4.43
N GLU A 453 -12.20 12.37 5.68
CA GLU A 453 -11.86 13.72 6.17
C GLU A 453 -10.80 14.40 5.30
N TYR A 454 -9.78 13.67 4.87
CA TYR A 454 -8.75 14.19 3.96
C TYR A 454 -9.34 14.60 2.60
N TYR A 455 -10.16 13.75 1.97
CA TYR A 455 -10.81 14.06 0.70
C TYR A 455 -11.75 15.26 0.82
N GLU A 456 -12.56 15.32 1.87
CA GLU A 456 -13.42 16.48 2.13
C GLU A 456 -12.62 17.75 2.38
N GLY A 457 -11.47 17.64 3.05
CA GLY A 457 -10.50 18.72 3.20
C GLY A 457 -9.96 19.24 1.86
N MET A 458 -9.65 18.33 0.91
CA MET A 458 -9.29 18.73 -0.46
C MET A 458 -10.45 19.48 -1.15
N VAL A 459 -11.68 18.98 -1.01
CA VAL A 459 -12.85 19.64 -1.58
C VAL A 459 -13.08 21.02 -0.98
N GLN A 460 -12.91 21.18 0.33
CA GLN A 460 -13.01 22.49 1.00
C GLN A 460 -11.93 23.46 0.52
N THR A 461 -10.69 22.99 0.37
CA THR A 461 -9.53 23.80 -0.02
C THR A 461 -9.57 24.21 -1.49
N MET A 462 -9.93 23.29 -2.38
CA MET A 462 -9.80 23.45 -3.82
C MET A 462 -11.14 23.68 -4.54
N GLY A 463 -12.25 23.20 -3.98
CA GLY A 463 -13.58 23.14 -4.58
C GLY A 463 -13.81 21.88 -5.42
N GLN A 464 -15.00 21.26 -5.30
CA GLN A 464 -15.36 19.96 -5.89
C GLN A 464 -14.95 19.84 -7.36
N ARG A 465 -15.33 20.81 -8.20
CA ARG A 465 -15.03 20.79 -9.65
C ARG A 465 -13.53 20.67 -9.96
N LYS A 466 -12.66 21.24 -9.12
CA LYS A 466 -11.21 21.14 -9.34
C LYS A 466 -10.70 19.78 -8.88
N VAL A 467 -11.23 19.25 -7.79
CA VAL A 467 -10.92 17.91 -7.31
C VAL A 467 -11.33 16.87 -8.36
N ASP A 468 -12.54 16.94 -8.89
CA ASP A 468 -13.04 16.03 -9.93
C ASP A 468 -12.19 16.02 -11.22
N ALA A 469 -11.49 17.09 -11.50
CA ALA A 469 -10.63 17.19 -12.69
C ALA A 469 -9.35 16.32 -12.59
N PHE A 470 -8.92 15.96 -11.37
CA PHE A 470 -7.67 15.22 -11.18
C PHE A 470 -7.73 14.06 -10.18
N ALA A 471 -8.72 13.99 -9.32
CA ALA A 471 -8.85 12.97 -8.28
C ALA A 471 -10.17 12.20 -8.41
N ARG A 472 -10.13 10.90 -8.07
CA ARG A 472 -11.29 10.04 -7.82
C ARG A 472 -11.10 9.34 -6.50
N PHE A 473 -12.14 9.35 -5.66
CA PHE A 473 -12.14 8.65 -4.40
C PHE A 473 -13.24 7.58 -4.36
N TYR A 474 -12.84 6.36 -4.04
CA TYR A 474 -13.72 5.20 -3.96
C TYR A 474 -13.62 4.54 -2.59
N LEU A 475 -14.76 4.35 -1.93
CA LEU A 475 -14.89 3.43 -0.81
C LEU A 475 -15.30 2.05 -1.32
N VAL A 476 -14.66 1.00 -0.80
CA VAL A 476 -14.95 -0.39 -1.18
C VAL A 476 -15.56 -1.10 0.03
N PRO A 477 -16.90 -1.29 0.07
CA PRO A 477 -17.56 -1.98 1.16
C PRO A 477 -17.02 -3.39 1.37
N GLY A 478 -16.79 -3.76 2.65
CA GLY A 478 -16.30 -5.08 3.03
C GLY A 478 -14.83 -5.37 2.76
N ALA A 479 -14.13 -4.50 2.01
CA ALA A 479 -12.68 -4.58 1.90
C ALA A 479 -12.03 -4.07 3.20
N ASN A 480 -10.99 -4.79 3.65
CA ASN A 480 -10.25 -4.45 4.85
C ASN A 480 -8.80 -4.09 4.54
N HIS A 481 -7.97 -3.95 5.58
CA HIS A 481 -6.55 -3.66 5.38
C HIS A 481 -5.85 -4.75 4.57
N ALA A 482 -5.34 -4.38 3.40
CA ALA A 482 -4.60 -5.27 2.48
C ALA A 482 -5.37 -6.52 1.98
N ASN A 483 -6.71 -6.53 2.02
CA ASN A 483 -7.56 -7.68 1.65
C ASN A 483 -7.29 -8.95 2.48
N LEU A 484 -6.80 -8.83 3.70
CA LEU A 484 -6.49 -9.99 4.54
C LEU A 484 -7.76 -10.57 5.18
N ALA A 485 -8.26 -11.67 4.65
CA ALA A 485 -9.50 -12.32 5.08
C ALA A 485 -10.74 -11.38 5.04
N ALA A 486 -10.76 -10.44 4.09
CA ALA A 486 -11.84 -9.48 3.91
C ALA A 486 -13.16 -10.15 3.53
N ALA A 487 -14.29 -9.59 3.97
CA ALA A 487 -15.62 -10.03 3.53
C ALA A 487 -15.82 -9.85 2.01
N PHE A 488 -15.17 -8.83 1.43
CA PHE A 488 -15.03 -8.58 0.00
C PHE A 488 -13.60 -8.16 -0.29
N ALA A 489 -12.79 -9.04 -0.91
CA ALA A 489 -11.42 -8.72 -1.27
C ALA A 489 -11.37 -7.94 -2.60
N ALA A 490 -11.07 -6.66 -2.53
CA ALA A 490 -11.12 -5.77 -3.68
C ALA A 490 -10.10 -6.11 -4.78
N GLY A 491 -10.55 -6.14 -6.04
CA GLY A 491 -9.71 -6.28 -7.23
C GLY A 491 -10.18 -5.39 -8.37
N TRP A 492 -9.37 -4.37 -8.72
CA TRP A 492 -9.64 -3.46 -9.82
C TRP A 492 -8.36 -3.06 -10.55
N ASP A 493 -8.37 -3.06 -11.88
CA ASP A 493 -7.21 -2.61 -12.68
C ASP A 493 -7.08 -1.08 -12.67
N SER A 494 -6.76 -0.55 -11.49
CA SER A 494 -6.57 0.88 -11.24
C SER A 494 -5.40 1.45 -12.06
N LEU A 495 -4.35 0.67 -12.34
CA LEU A 495 -3.21 1.13 -13.13
C LEU A 495 -3.62 1.42 -14.59
N THR A 496 -4.38 0.53 -15.23
CA THR A 496 -4.90 0.79 -16.59
C THR A 496 -5.84 2.00 -16.60
N ALA A 497 -6.70 2.12 -15.59
CA ALA A 497 -7.62 3.26 -15.46
C ALA A 497 -6.85 4.59 -15.28
N LEU A 498 -5.83 4.60 -14.43
CA LEU A 498 -4.97 5.77 -14.19
C LEU A 498 -4.18 6.14 -15.45
N ASP A 499 -3.52 5.16 -16.09
CA ASP A 499 -2.73 5.37 -17.29
C ASP A 499 -3.57 5.96 -18.43
N ARG A 500 -4.77 5.42 -18.64
CA ARG A 500 -5.72 5.98 -19.61
C ARG A 500 -6.09 7.42 -19.25
N TRP A 501 -6.34 7.71 -17.96
CA TRP A 501 -6.71 9.06 -17.54
C TRP A 501 -5.59 10.07 -17.76
N VAL A 502 -4.35 9.69 -17.40
CA VAL A 502 -3.15 10.54 -17.62
C VAL A 502 -2.93 10.78 -19.12
N THR A 503 -2.97 9.72 -19.95
CA THR A 503 -2.55 9.81 -21.36
C THR A 503 -3.63 10.36 -22.29
N THR A 504 -4.93 10.17 -21.96
CA THR A 504 -6.04 10.55 -22.83
C THR A 504 -6.95 11.62 -22.23
N GLY A 505 -6.83 11.92 -20.95
CA GLY A 505 -7.76 12.78 -20.20
C GLY A 505 -9.08 12.12 -19.83
N ALA A 506 -9.30 10.85 -20.19
CA ALA A 506 -10.54 10.13 -19.90
C ALA A 506 -10.52 9.55 -18.48
N ALA A 507 -11.21 10.20 -17.54
CA ALA A 507 -11.37 9.70 -16.17
C ALA A 507 -12.07 8.33 -16.16
N PRO A 508 -11.84 7.49 -15.10
CA PRO A 508 -12.61 6.28 -14.92
C PRO A 508 -14.11 6.58 -14.90
N ALA A 509 -14.89 5.82 -15.69
CA ALA A 509 -16.33 5.92 -15.73
C ALA A 509 -16.91 4.55 -15.39
N ASP A 510 -17.85 4.51 -14.45
CA ASP A 510 -18.58 3.31 -14.02
C ASP A 510 -17.66 2.08 -13.79
N PRO A 511 -16.57 2.21 -12.99
CA PRO A 511 -15.67 1.10 -12.78
C PRO A 511 -16.36 -0.01 -11.98
N VAL A 512 -15.93 -1.25 -12.22
CA VAL A 512 -16.43 -2.44 -11.54
C VAL A 512 -15.27 -3.05 -10.75
N VAL A 513 -15.47 -3.27 -9.45
CA VAL A 513 -14.57 -4.00 -8.58
C VAL A 513 -15.02 -5.46 -8.47
N ARG A 514 -14.06 -6.37 -8.48
CA ARG A 514 -14.28 -7.82 -8.36
C ARG A 514 -13.85 -8.30 -6.98
N ASP A 515 -14.55 -9.25 -6.42
CA ASP A 515 -14.12 -9.99 -5.23
C ASP A 515 -13.04 -11.00 -5.63
N THR A 516 -11.83 -10.83 -5.07
CA THR A 516 -10.66 -11.69 -5.36
C THR A 516 -10.47 -12.81 -4.33
N ASN A 517 -11.40 -12.98 -3.40
CA ASN A 517 -11.39 -14.14 -2.49
C ASN A 517 -11.41 -15.46 -3.28
N PRO A 518 -10.73 -16.51 -2.82
CA PRO A 518 -10.70 -17.78 -3.51
C PRO A 518 -12.10 -18.35 -3.77
N GLY A 519 -12.45 -18.53 -5.05
CA GLY A 519 -13.73 -19.06 -5.49
C GLY A 519 -14.89 -18.04 -5.54
N ALA A 520 -14.65 -16.77 -5.16
CA ALA A 520 -15.66 -15.72 -5.29
C ALA A 520 -15.85 -15.34 -6.77
N THR A 521 -17.10 -15.02 -7.11
CA THR A 521 -17.49 -14.52 -8.45
C THR A 521 -18.16 -13.15 -8.39
N ARG A 522 -18.32 -12.61 -7.17
CA ARG A 522 -19.02 -11.35 -6.92
C ARG A 522 -18.32 -10.17 -7.59
N THR A 523 -19.11 -9.29 -8.15
CA THR A 523 -18.70 -7.98 -8.63
C THR A 523 -19.59 -6.90 -8.04
N ARG A 524 -19.07 -5.68 -7.91
CA ARG A 524 -19.81 -4.51 -7.44
C ARG A 524 -19.45 -3.30 -8.30
N PRO A 525 -20.38 -2.35 -8.53
CA PRO A 525 -19.96 -1.06 -9.04
C PRO A 525 -19.03 -0.40 -8.02
N LEU A 526 -17.94 0.16 -8.50
CA LEU A 526 -17.03 0.97 -7.66
C LEU A 526 -17.56 2.39 -7.66
N CYS A 527 -18.39 2.69 -6.67
CA CYS A 527 -19.09 3.98 -6.57
C CYS A 527 -18.12 5.08 -6.07
N GLU A 528 -18.14 6.23 -6.75
CA GLU A 528 -17.38 7.40 -6.30
C GLU A 528 -18.00 7.97 -5.03
N TYR A 529 -17.17 8.26 -4.01
CA TYR A 529 -17.62 8.84 -2.75
C TYR A 529 -18.42 10.14 -2.98
N PRO A 530 -19.57 10.34 -2.28
CA PRO A 530 -20.09 9.59 -1.12
C PRO A 530 -21.05 8.44 -1.46
N ALA A 531 -21.20 8.04 -2.73
CA ALA A 531 -22.10 6.96 -3.09
C ALA A 531 -21.53 5.57 -2.73
N HIS A 532 -22.43 4.62 -2.48
CA HIS A 532 -22.10 3.22 -2.21
C HIS A 532 -22.98 2.29 -3.06
N PRO A 533 -22.59 1.03 -3.30
CA PRO A 533 -23.41 0.04 -3.97
C PRO A 533 -24.69 -0.23 -3.19
N ARG A 534 -25.84 -0.15 -3.85
CA ARG A 534 -27.15 -0.53 -3.31
C ARG A 534 -27.81 -1.52 -4.24
N TYR A 535 -28.22 -2.67 -3.71
CA TYR A 535 -28.93 -3.68 -4.48
C TYR A 535 -30.30 -3.16 -4.95
N ASP A 536 -30.61 -3.33 -6.24
CA ASP A 536 -31.85 -2.83 -6.84
C ASP A 536 -33.07 -3.74 -6.59
N GLY A 537 -32.87 -4.91 -5.94
CA GLY A 537 -33.89 -5.90 -5.62
C GLY A 537 -34.16 -6.87 -6.77
N THR A 538 -33.38 -6.79 -7.87
CA THR A 538 -33.55 -7.64 -9.05
C THR A 538 -32.23 -8.15 -9.58
N GLY A 539 -32.23 -9.26 -10.33
CA GLY A 539 -31.02 -9.84 -10.89
C GLY A 539 -30.17 -10.65 -9.90
N SER A 540 -28.94 -10.96 -10.28
CA SER A 540 -28.02 -11.72 -9.43
C SER A 540 -27.34 -10.81 -8.41
N PRO A 541 -27.35 -11.15 -7.11
CA PRO A 541 -26.57 -10.40 -6.12
C PRO A 541 -25.05 -10.51 -6.32
N ASP A 542 -24.57 -11.38 -7.21
CA ASP A 542 -23.16 -11.50 -7.56
C ASP A 542 -22.74 -10.62 -8.74
N ASP A 543 -23.70 -9.95 -9.40
CA ASP A 543 -23.43 -9.14 -10.59
C ASP A 543 -23.55 -7.64 -10.28
N ALA A 544 -22.51 -6.88 -10.60
CA ALA A 544 -22.49 -5.42 -10.45
C ALA A 544 -23.67 -4.73 -11.16
N ALA A 545 -24.20 -5.32 -12.24
CA ALA A 545 -25.36 -4.78 -12.98
C ALA A 545 -26.65 -4.80 -12.17
N SER A 546 -26.70 -5.49 -11.03
CA SER A 546 -27.85 -5.55 -10.11
C SER A 546 -27.77 -4.50 -8.99
N PHE A 547 -26.84 -3.56 -9.09
CA PHE A 547 -26.62 -2.52 -8.09
C PHE A 547 -26.59 -1.14 -8.73
N ASP A 548 -27.14 -0.18 -8.02
CA ASP A 548 -27.03 1.24 -8.32
C ASP A 548 -26.07 1.91 -7.31
N CYS A 549 -25.38 2.98 -7.72
CA CYS A 549 -24.64 3.85 -6.80
C CYS A 549 -25.61 4.84 -6.14
N GLY A 550 -25.79 4.73 -4.82
CA GLY A 550 -26.70 5.58 -4.04
C GLY A 550 -25.97 6.29 -2.89
N THR A 551 -26.55 7.39 -2.38
CA THR A 551 -26.00 8.19 -1.27
C THR A 551 -26.81 8.08 0.02
N GLY A 552 -27.80 7.20 0.09
CA GLY A 552 -28.68 7.05 1.27
C GLY A 552 -29.86 6.17 1.02
#